data_3566787d8a7397411610896da31e2da5
#
_entry.id   3566787d8a7397411610896da31e2da5
#
_cell.length_a   1.000
_cell.length_b   1.000
_cell.length_c   1.000
_cell.angle_alpha   90.00
_cell.angle_beta   90.00
_cell.angle_gamma   90.00
#
_symmetry.space_group_name_H-M   'P 1'
#
loop_
_entity.id
_entity.type
_entity.pdbx_description
1 polymer ?
#
loop_
_entity_poly.entity_id
_entity_poly.type
_entity_poly.pdbx_seq_one_letter_code
_entity_poly.pdbx_strand_id
1 'polypeptide(L)'
;MERIIAQNRDEIMHIIRTSKNTQSACSQIQRQFEVGYIKAKQIINYLSMSPLQIQSQSSKFHDLIKIPEGFESLSQYFIARVNAGAELRYGLERVSCDNALHDRIEHEVKQICDLRFESYFLFIADLLHETFENMNIYHGPGRSSVAGSVVAYCLGMTDIDPLKYGLLFERFINPIGVSKVQIDIDVEYDERLRIVDYLKQNYGDDQLAHLIDLDLLAQKSAVIQVGKGLTFDIIGLRILSIMKECLKNIEHKYGSEITKSAMNPPKDDPQTFRLFQEAHTFGVFYFESDEMRRYLKILQPSTFEELIALNTMYRPRIIDCIDGYTKRKHGLEAITYDHPMMEKYLKETYGVIIYQEQLMLLSQEIANFTPEESDLLARAICHQRLTQSE
;
A
#
# COMPACT_ATOMS: atom_id res chain seq x y z
N MET A 1 -25.29 -1.39 5.02
CA MET A 1 -24.78 -2.75 5.28
C MET A 1 -24.90 -3.10 6.76
N GLU A 2 -24.27 -2.37 7.66
CA GLU A 2 -24.33 -2.60 9.12
C GLU A 2 -25.76 -2.68 9.66
N ARG A 3 -26.64 -1.79 9.20
CA ARG A 3 -28.05 -1.77 9.60
C ARG A 3 -28.79 -3.05 9.14
N ILE A 4 -28.51 -3.56 7.94
CA ILE A 4 -29.07 -4.82 7.44
C ILE A 4 -28.53 -5.99 8.25
N ILE A 5 -27.23 -6.01 8.53
CA ILE A 5 -26.57 -7.07 9.33
C ILE A 5 -27.10 -7.03 10.77
N ALA A 6 -27.19 -5.85 11.40
CA ALA A 6 -27.66 -5.73 12.78
C ALA A 6 -29.11 -6.19 12.94
N GLN A 7 -29.97 -5.93 11.96
CA GLN A 7 -31.39 -6.30 12.00
C GLN A 7 -31.66 -7.75 11.60
N ASN A 8 -30.81 -8.39 10.78
CA ASN A 8 -31.12 -9.67 10.14
C ASN A 8 -29.97 -10.70 10.26
N ARG A 9 -29.10 -10.55 11.25
CA ARG A 9 -27.87 -11.34 11.41
C ARG A 9 -28.13 -12.83 11.41
N ASP A 10 -29.08 -13.28 12.21
CA ASP A 10 -29.37 -14.72 12.38
C ASP A 10 -29.92 -15.35 11.11
N GLU A 11 -30.76 -14.61 10.39
CA GLU A 11 -31.34 -15.06 9.13
C GLU A 11 -30.28 -15.14 8.01
N ILE A 12 -29.41 -14.13 7.93
CA ILE A 12 -28.30 -14.13 6.98
C ILE A 12 -27.31 -15.25 7.31
N MET A 13 -27.00 -15.50 8.58
CA MET A 13 -26.16 -16.60 9.01
C MET A 13 -26.77 -17.97 8.70
N HIS A 14 -28.10 -18.10 8.78
CA HIS A 14 -28.81 -19.29 8.35
C HIS A 14 -28.65 -19.54 6.85
N ILE A 15 -28.82 -18.51 6.02
CA ILE A 15 -28.60 -18.59 4.56
C ILE A 15 -27.16 -19.03 4.25
N ILE A 16 -26.16 -18.44 4.91
CA ILE A 16 -24.75 -18.78 4.70
C ILE A 16 -24.48 -20.27 5.02
N ARG A 17 -25.02 -20.76 6.14
CA ARG A 17 -24.79 -22.15 6.60
C ARG A 17 -25.52 -23.20 5.76
N THR A 18 -26.68 -22.86 5.19
CA THR A 18 -27.54 -23.80 4.44
C THR A 18 -27.25 -23.78 2.94
N SER A 19 -26.55 -22.77 2.43
CA SER A 19 -26.24 -22.64 1.02
C SER A 19 -25.13 -23.60 0.58
N LYS A 20 -25.27 -24.17 -0.62
CA LYS A 20 -24.30 -25.13 -1.19
C LYS A 20 -22.91 -24.51 -1.48
N ASN A 21 -22.86 -23.22 -1.77
CA ASN A 21 -21.64 -22.44 -2.04
C ASN A 21 -21.92 -20.95 -1.87
N THR A 22 -20.85 -20.16 -1.90
CA THR A 22 -20.91 -18.70 -1.73
C THR A 22 -21.80 -18.00 -2.77
N GLN A 23 -21.82 -18.48 -4.00
CA GLN A 23 -22.63 -17.90 -5.07
C GLN A 23 -24.14 -18.12 -4.83
N SER A 24 -24.52 -19.30 -4.32
CA SER A 24 -25.89 -19.60 -3.91
C SER A 24 -26.33 -18.73 -2.74
N ALA A 25 -25.47 -18.56 -1.73
CA ALA A 25 -25.72 -17.67 -0.60
C ALA A 25 -25.88 -16.21 -1.04
N CYS A 26 -25.00 -15.70 -1.92
CA CYS A 26 -25.13 -14.37 -2.51
C CYS A 26 -26.49 -14.16 -3.19
N SER A 27 -26.90 -15.11 -4.03
CA SER A 27 -28.16 -15.01 -4.77
C SER A 27 -29.39 -15.03 -3.85
N GLN A 28 -29.35 -15.74 -2.74
CA GLN A 28 -30.42 -15.74 -1.74
C GLN A 28 -30.46 -14.43 -0.97
N ILE A 29 -29.33 -13.93 -0.50
CA ILE A 29 -29.22 -12.64 0.21
C ILE A 29 -29.64 -11.48 -0.70
N GLN A 30 -29.25 -11.49 -1.98
CA GLN A 30 -29.70 -10.49 -2.94
C GLN A 30 -31.24 -10.41 -3.05
N ARG A 31 -31.90 -11.56 -3.17
CA ARG A 31 -33.36 -11.63 -3.34
C ARG A 31 -34.11 -11.27 -2.05
N GLN A 32 -33.59 -11.73 -0.91
CA GLN A 32 -34.30 -11.61 0.36
C GLN A 32 -34.16 -10.22 0.98
N PHE A 33 -33.01 -9.58 0.78
CA PHE A 33 -32.73 -8.25 1.36
C PHE A 33 -32.65 -7.14 0.31
N GLU A 34 -33.00 -7.42 -0.93
CA GLU A 34 -33.02 -6.46 -2.06
C GLU A 34 -31.71 -5.68 -2.23
N VAL A 35 -30.57 -6.36 -2.04
CA VAL A 35 -29.25 -5.77 -2.15
C VAL A 35 -28.52 -6.18 -3.43
N GLY A 36 -27.64 -5.33 -3.95
CA GLY A 36 -26.82 -5.70 -5.11
C GLY A 36 -25.84 -6.83 -4.79
N TYR A 37 -25.35 -7.53 -5.84
CA TYR A 37 -24.45 -8.68 -5.71
C TYR A 37 -23.19 -8.37 -4.87
N ILE A 38 -22.58 -7.23 -5.08
CA ILE A 38 -21.39 -6.79 -4.33
C ILE A 38 -21.73 -6.72 -2.85
N LYS A 39 -22.87 -6.11 -2.50
CA LYS A 39 -23.30 -5.96 -1.12
C LYS A 39 -23.69 -7.29 -0.45
N ALA A 40 -24.29 -8.20 -1.19
CA ALA A 40 -24.57 -9.57 -0.71
C ALA A 40 -23.25 -10.34 -0.42
N LYS A 41 -22.26 -10.25 -1.32
CA LYS A 41 -20.95 -10.87 -1.14
C LYS A 41 -20.19 -10.29 0.06
N GLN A 42 -20.28 -9.00 0.28
CA GLN A 42 -19.72 -8.32 1.45
C GLN A 42 -20.32 -8.80 2.76
N ILE A 43 -21.65 -8.90 2.81
CA ILE A 43 -22.38 -9.42 3.97
C ILE A 43 -21.92 -10.84 4.31
N ILE A 44 -21.78 -11.70 3.29
CA ILE A 44 -21.29 -13.06 3.48
C ILE A 44 -19.86 -13.06 4.01
N ASN A 45 -18.97 -12.31 3.39
CA ASN A 45 -17.58 -12.26 3.83
C ASN A 45 -17.46 -11.74 5.27
N TYR A 46 -18.17 -10.66 5.60
CA TYR A 46 -18.18 -10.09 6.95
C TYR A 46 -18.69 -11.07 8.02
N LEU A 47 -19.75 -11.82 7.72
CA LEU A 47 -20.34 -12.78 8.66
C LEU A 47 -19.68 -14.16 8.64
N SER A 48 -19.04 -14.54 7.53
CA SER A 48 -18.25 -15.79 7.44
C SER A 48 -16.88 -15.65 8.08
N MET A 49 -16.35 -14.44 8.20
CA MET A 49 -15.19 -14.17 9.05
C MET A 49 -15.67 -14.18 10.50
N SER A 50 -15.47 -15.31 11.18
CA SER A 50 -15.76 -15.36 12.60
C SER A 50 -14.85 -14.35 13.32
N PRO A 51 -15.34 -13.62 14.34
CA PRO A 51 -14.49 -12.80 15.19
C PRO A 51 -13.28 -13.55 15.74
N LEU A 52 -13.39 -14.86 15.90
CA LEU A 52 -12.33 -15.79 16.30
C LEU A 52 -11.20 -15.92 15.25
N GLN A 53 -11.46 -15.76 13.95
CA GLN A 53 -10.39 -15.80 12.93
C GLN A 53 -9.58 -14.49 12.89
N ILE A 54 -10.24 -13.36 13.11
CA ILE A 54 -9.54 -12.07 13.25
C ILE A 54 -8.78 -12.04 14.59
N GLN A 55 -9.39 -12.49 15.69
CA GLN A 55 -8.74 -12.57 17.00
C GLN A 55 -7.57 -13.56 17.04
N SER A 56 -7.63 -14.68 16.31
CA SER A 56 -6.53 -15.65 16.27
C SER A 56 -5.32 -15.19 15.48
N GLN A 57 -5.48 -14.22 14.59
CA GLN A 57 -4.38 -13.68 13.79
C GLN A 57 -3.57 -12.60 14.55
N SER A 58 -4.21 -11.79 15.37
CA SER A 58 -3.56 -10.69 16.11
C SER A 58 -3.02 -11.07 17.47
N SER A 59 -3.66 -12.03 18.17
CA SER A 59 -3.30 -12.38 19.57
C SER A 59 -1.87 -12.87 19.74
N LYS A 60 -1.24 -13.44 18.70
CA LYS A 60 0.12 -13.99 18.78
C LYS A 60 1.23 -12.95 18.64
N PHE A 61 0.98 -11.86 17.91
CA PHE A 61 1.91 -10.73 17.89
C PHE A 61 1.86 -9.92 19.18
N HIS A 62 0.78 -10.00 19.92
CA HIS A 62 0.67 -9.34 21.21
C HIS A 62 1.74 -9.82 22.21
N ASP A 63 2.07 -11.10 22.17
CA ASP A 63 3.10 -11.70 23.03
C ASP A 63 4.53 -11.35 22.58
N LEU A 64 4.70 -10.90 21.33
CA LEU A 64 6.00 -10.50 20.77
C LEU A 64 6.37 -9.06 21.11
N ILE A 65 5.39 -8.20 21.43
CA ILE A 65 5.60 -6.79 21.75
C ILE A 65 5.68 -6.63 23.28
N LYS A 66 6.83 -6.20 23.74
CA LYS A 66 7.00 -5.81 25.16
C LYS A 66 6.46 -4.40 25.34
N ILE A 67 5.37 -4.29 26.11
CA ILE A 67 4.80 -2.97 26.46
C ILE A 67 5.75 -2.33 27.49
N PRO A 68 6.29 -1.12 27.23
CA PRO A 68 7.16 -0.44 28.18
C PRO A 68 6.42 -0.07 29.48
N GLU A 69 7.19 0.07 30.56
CA GLU A 69 6.64 0.58 31.82
C GLU A 69 5.98 1.96 31.63
N GLY A 70 4.82 2.15 32.22
CA GLY A 70 4.02 3.39 32.10
C GLY A 70 2.85 3.31 31.13
N PHE A 71 2.69 2.21 30.39
CA PHE A 71 1.51 1.97 29.54
C PHE A 71 0.64 0.82 30.10
N GLU A 72 -0.66 1.06 30.18
CA GLU A 72 -1.61 0.09 30.71
C GLU A 72 -2.07 -0.94 29.67
N SER A 73 -1.92 -0.60 28.37
CA SER A 73 -2.36 -1.46 27.26
C SER A 73 -1.51 -1.26 26.02
N LEU A 74 -1.55 -2.26 25.13
CA LEU A 74 -0.89 -2.21 23.84
C LEU A 74 -1.43 -1.04 22.96
N SER A 75 -2.74 -0.84 22.97
CA SER A 75 -3.38 0.25 22.21
C SER A 75 -2.93 1.61 22.71
N GLN A 76 -2.78 1.79 24.05
CA GLN A 76 -2.25 3.04 24.60
C GLN A 76 -0.81 3.29 24.15
N TYR A 77 0.04 2.27 24.17
CA TYR A 77 1.42 2.35 23.68
C TYR A 77 1.46 2.65 22.16
N PHE A 78 0.63 1.96 21.39
CA PHE A 78 0.50 2.19 19.95
C PHE A 78 0.13 3.64 19.62
N ILE A 79 -0.91 4.18 20.26
CA ILE A 79 -1.36 5.56 20.09
C ILE A 79 -0.25 6.56 20.44
N ALA A 80 0.46 6.32 21.56
CA ALA A 80 1.57 7.19 21.94
C ALA A 80 2.71 7.19 20.92
N ARG A 81 3.05 6.01 20.34
CA ARG A 81 4.05 5.87 19.28
C ARG A 81 3.62 6.61 18.00
N VAL A 82 2.34 6.50 17.61
CA VAL A 82 1.79 7.20 16.44
C VAL A 82 1.86 8.71 16.64
N ASN A 83 1.45 9.22 17.80
CA ASN A 83 1.46 10.64 18.10
C ASN A 83 2.88 11.21 18.09
N ALA A 84 3.82 10.54 18.75
CA ALA A 84 5.23 10.95 18.71
C ALA A 84 5.80 10.95 17.28
N GLY A 85 5.44 9.96 16.47
CA GLY A 85 5.82 9.90 15.07
C GLY A 85 5.15 11.00 14.22
N ALA A 86 3.91 11.36 14.51
CA ALA A 86 3.22 12.45 13.84
C ALA A 86 3.91 13.79 14.11
N GLU A 87 4.28 14.06 15.36
CA GLU A 87 5.06 15.26 15.73
C GLU A 87 6.42 15.30 15.01
N LEU A 88 7.10 14.16 14.90
CA LEU A 88 8.38 14.05 14.20
C LEU A 88 8.26 14.32 12.69
N ARG A 89 7.22 13.76 12.06
CA ARG A 89 7.03 13.80 10.59
C ARG A 89 6.38 15.10 10.10
N TYR A 90 5.42 15.63 10.82
CA TYR A 90 4.62 16.79 10.41
C TYR A 90 4.96 18.06 11.19
N GLY A 91 5.64 17.93 12.34
CA GLY A 91 5.93 19.03 13.26
C GLY A 91 4.77 19.35 14.21
N LEU A 92 5.10 19.82 15.41
CA LEU A 92 4.13 20.14 16.48
C LEU A 92 3.06 21.14 16.04
N GLU A 93 3.44 22.15 15.28
CA GLU A 93 2.52 23.19 14.81
C GLU A 93 1.44 22.60 13.91
N ARG A 94 1.81 21.81 12.90
CA ARG A 94 0.85 21.20 11.98
C ARG A 94 -0.05 20.18 12.67
N VAL A 95 0.52 19.34 13.55
CA VAL A 95 -0.27 18.34 14.32
C VAL A 95 -1.31 19.05 15.20
N SER A 96 -1.00 20.22 15.74
CA SER A 96 -1.92 20.97 16.63
C SER A 96 -3.01 21.75 15.90
N CYS A 97 -2.80 22.13 14.61
CA CYS A 97 -3.67 23.06 13.90
C CYS A 97 -4.39 22.43 12.69
N ASP A 98 -3.90 21.30 12.14
CA ASP A 98 -4.45 20.66 10.94
C ASP A 98 -5.50 19.63 11.33
N ASN A 99 -6.78 20.04 11.33
CA ASN A 99 -7.90 19.15 11.65
C ASN A 99 -7.98 17.96 10.69
N ALA A 100 -7.66 18.14 9.40
CA ALA A 100 -7.74 17.06 8.42
C ALA A 100 -6.68 15.98 8.70
N LEU A 101 -5.48 16.38 9.13
CA LEU A 101 -4.44 15.44 9.58
C LEU A 101 -4.90 14.70 10.85
N HIS A 102 -5.46 15.42 11.81
CA HIS A 102 -5.95 14.85 13.06
C HIS A 102 -7.06 13.81 12.81
N ASP A 103 -8.08 14.20 12.07
CA ASP A 103 -9.20 13.32 11.71
C ASP A 103 -8.73 12.06 10.99
N ARG A 104 -7.73 12.19 10.11
CA ARG A 104 -7.16 11.07 9.38
C ARG A 104 -6.38 10.13 10.29
N ILE A 105 -5.56 10.64 11.20
CA ILE A 105 -4.83 9.82 12.18
C ILE A 105 -5.83 9.10 13.09
N GLU A 106 -6.83 9.79 13.64
CA GLU A 106 -7.83 9.21 14.51
C GLU A 106 -8.62 8.10 13.81
N HIS A 107 -9.04 8.35 12.57
CA HIS A 107 -9.73 7.36 11.74
C HIS A 107 -8.89 6.08 11.56
N GLU A 108 -7.62 6.23 11.13
CA GLU A 108 -6.74 5.09 10.89
C GLU A 108 -6.41 4.33 12.18
N VAL A 109 -6.06 5.04 13.27
CA VAL A 109 -5.80 4.46 14.59
C VAL A 109 -7.00 3.64 15.05
N LYS A 110 -8.21 4.20 14.95
CA LYS A 110 -9.43 3.49 15.32
C LYS A 110 -9.62 2.21 14.50
N GLN A 111 -9.47 2.27 13.18
CA GLN A 111 -9.62 1.10 12.31
C GLN A 111 -8.57 0.02 12.62
N ILE A 112 -7.31 0.41 12.86
CA ILE A 112 -6.23 -0.52 13.19
C ILE A 112 -6.50 -1.19 14.55
N CYS A 113 -6.94 -0.43 15.56
CA CYS A 113 -7.29 -0.96 16.88
C CYS A 113 -8.53 -1.85 16.84
N ASP A 114 -9.59 -1.46 16.14
CA ASP A 114 -10.83 -2.24 15.99
C ASP A 114 -10.55 -3.60 15.32
N LEU A 115 -9.60 -3.64 14.39
CA LEU A 115 -9.15 -4.84 13.70
C LEU A 115 -8.02 -5.58 14.41
N ARG A 116 -7.54 -5.07 15.54
CA ARG A 116 -6.47 -5.67 16.34
C ARG A 116 -5.12 -5.81 15.62
N PHE A 117 -4.73 -4.84 14.80
CA PHE A 117 -3.45 -4.83 14.07
C PHE A 117 -2.34 -4.03 14.76
N GLU A 118 -2.56 -3.47 15.96
CA GLU A 118 -1.57 -2.63 16.67
C GLU A 118 -0.24 -3.35 16.85
N SER A 119 -0.29 -4.61 17.28
CA SER A 119 0.93 -5.42 17.49
C SER A 119 1.68 -5.67 16.19
N TYR A 120 0.98 -5.86 15.08
CA TYR A 120 1.58 -6.05 13.78
C TYR A 120 2.30 -4.79 13.29
N PHE A 121 1.66 -3.62 13.43
CA PHE A 121 2.26 -2.34 13.07
C PHE A 121 3.50 -2.05 13.93
N LEU A 122 3.40 -2.22 15.24
CA LEU A 122 4.52 -2.02 16.15
C LEU A 122 5.68 -2.97 15.84
N PHE A 123 5.39 -4.26 15.57
CA PHE A 123 6.40 -5.24 15.20
C PHE A 123 7.17 -4.82 13.94
N ILE A 124 6.46 -4.43 12.89
CA ILE A 124 7.11 -4.00 11.62
C ILE A 124 7.89 -2.70 11.83
N ALA A 125 7.34 -1.73 12.57
CA ALA A 125 8.03 -0.48 12.86
C ALA A 125 9.32 -0.72 13.67
N ASP A 126 9.27 -1.58 14.68
CA ASP A 126 10.45 -1.92 15.49
C ASP A 126 11.47 -2.72 14.68
N LEU A 127 11.03 -3.63 13.80
CA LEU A 127 11.91 -4.37 12.90
C LEU A 127 12.65 -3.41 11.95
N LEU A 128 11.94 -2.46 11.34
CA LEU A 128 12.55 -1.50 10.43
C LEU A 128 13.51 -0.56 11.16
N HIS A 129 13.14 -0.08 12.34
CA HIS A 129 14.01 0.74 13.17
C HIS A 129 15.30 -0.01 13.54
N GLU A 130 15.19 -1.25 14.02
CA GLU A 130 16.34 -2.08 14.39
C GLU A 130 17.26 -2.36 13.18
N THR A 131 16.69 -2.72 12.04
CA THR A 131 17.46 -3.02 10.84
C THR A 131 18.18 -1.79 10.29
N PHE A 132 17.55 -0.62 10.37
CA PHE A 132 18.16 0.63 9.91
C PHE A 132 19.24 1.15 10.89
N GLU A 133 18.88 1.35 12.16
CA GLU A 133 19.75 2.02 13.14
C GLU A 133 20.89 1.11 13.63
N ASN A 134 20.57 -0.14 13.98
CA ASN A 134 21.56 -1.03 14.62
C ASN A 134 22.26 -1.96 13.64
N MET A 135 21.55 -2.42 12.61
CA MET A 135 22.14 -3.32 11.61
C MET A 135 22.72 -2.57 10.40
N ASN A 136 22.44 -1.26 10.28
CA ASN A 136 22.85 -0.41 9.15
C ASN A 136 22.40 -0.99 7.79
N ILE A 137 21.17 -1.51 7.74
CA ILE A 137 20.55 -2.03 6.53
C ILE A 137 19.68 -0.94 5.92
N TYR A 138 19.94 -0.58 4.66
CA TYR A 138 19.17 0.41 3.95
C TYR A 138 17.87 -0.20 3.43
N HIS A 139 16.74 0.47 3.65
CA HIS A 139 15.45 0.03 3.15
C HIS A 139 14.82 1.07 2.22
N GLY A 140 13.89 0.62 1.38
CA GLY A 140 13.19 1.47 0.45
C GLY A 140 12.18 2.38 1.14
N PRO A 141 11.70 3.43 0.45
CA PRO A 141 10.77 4.43 1.01
C PRO A 141 9.37 3.88 1.29
N GLY A 142 9.12 2.63 0.96
CA GLY A 142 7.83 1.97 1.08
C GLY A 142 7.24 1.59 -0.27
N ARG A 143 6.37 0.59 -0.27
CA ARG A 143 5.72 0.07 -1.47
C ARG A 143 4.30 -0.41 -1.21
N SER A 144 3.59 -0.73 -2.27
CA SER A 144 2.23 -1.28 -2.24
C SER A 144 1.24 -0.37 -1.50
N SER A 145 0.25 -0.97 -0.89
CA SER A 145 -0.86 -0.24 -0.28
C SER A 145 -0.53 0.41 1.07
N VAL A 146 0.51 -0.05 1.77
CA VAL A 146 0.90 0.52 3.08
C VAL A 146 1.25 2.01 3.00
N ALA A 147 1.74 2.46 1.84
CA ALA A 147 2.00 3.88 1.58
C ALA A 147 0.75 4.76 1.67
N GLY A 148 -0.45 4.19 1.66
CA GLY A 148 -1.71 4.91 1.88
C GLY A 148 -2.05 5.19 3.34
N SER A 149 -1.24 4.74 4.31
CA SER A 149 -1.48 4.91 5.74
C SER A 149 -0.63 6.03 6.35
N VAL A 150 -1.30 7.04 6.94
CA VAL A 150 -0.65 8.08 7.74
C VAL A 150 -0.02 7.48 9.00
N VAL A 151 -0.66 6.49 9.61
CA VAL A 151 -0.13 5.78 10.79
C VAL A 151 1.17 5.05 10.43
N ALA A 152 1.23 4.36 9.28
CA ALA A 152 2.46 3.72 8.82
C ALA A 152 3.58 4.74 8.55
N TYR A 153 3.25 5.90 8.00
CA TYR A 153 4.19 7.00 7.81
C TYR A 153 4.71 7.57 9.13
N CYS A 154 3.83 7.79 10.11
CA CYS A 154 4.21 8.26 11.44
C CYS A 154 5.11 7.24 12.18
N LEU A 155 4.84 5.96 12.04
CA LEU A 155 5.65 4.90 12.64
C LEU A 155 6.98 4.62 11.92
N GLY A 156 7.28 5.33 10.83
CA GLY A 156 8.50 5.14 10.05
C GLY A 156 8.51 3.88 9.18
N MET A 157 7.33 3.29 8.93
CA MET A 157 7.20 2.11 8.07
C MET A 157 7.25 2.47 6.58
N THR A 158 7.01 3.72 6.24
CA THR A 158 7.12 4.29 4.91
C THR A 158 7.59 5.74 4.98
N ASP A 159 8.31 6.21 3.96
CA ASP A 159 8.73 7.61 3.80
C ASP A 159 7.84 8.37 2.80
N ILE A 160 6.75 7.73 2.35
CA ILE A 160 5.77 8.33 1.45
C ILE A 160 4.65 8.94 2.29
N ASP A 161 4.55 10.26 2.28
CA ASP A 161 3.44 10.99 2.92
C ASP A 161 2.15 10.79 2.12
N PRO A 162 1.18 10.01 2.63
CA PRO A 162 -0.05 9.73 1.90
C PRO A 162 -0.93 10.96 1.65
N LEU A 163 -0.86 11.96 2.52
CA LEU A 163 -1.62 13.20 2.35
C LEU A 163 -1.10 14.03 1.17
N LYS A 164 0.22 14.06 1.00
CA LYS A 164 0.87 14.77 -0.12
C LYS A 164 0.46 14.23 -1.49
N TYR A 165 0.23 12.91 -1.58
CA TYR A 165 -0.10 12.23 -2.82
C TYR A 165 -1.57 11.82 -2.93
N GLY A 166 -2.43 12.23 -1.99
CA GLY A 166 -3.85 11.90 -2.00
C GLY A 166 -4.14 10.40 -1.93
N LEU A 167 -3.28 9.62 -1.23
CA LEU A 167 -3.43 8.19 -1.11
C LEU A 167 -4.52 7.83 -0.09
N LEU A 168 -5.25 6.74 -0.37
CA LEU A 168 -6.40 6.33 0.39
C LEU A 168 -6.07 5.15 1.32
N PHE A 169 -6.44 5.27 2.60
CA PHE A 169 -6.21 4.26 3.62
C PHE A 169 -7.00 2.98 3.36
N GLU A 170 -8.22 3.11 2.84
CA GLU A 170 -9.13 1.99 2.58
C GLU A 170 -8.60 1.05 1.48
N ARG A 171 -7.69 1.53 0.63
CA ARG A 171 -6.95 0.67 -0.29
C ARG A 171 -5.98 -0.28 0.44
N PHE A 172 -5.47 0.11 1.59
CA PHE A 172 -4.59 -0.69 2.44
C PHE A 172 -5.40 -1.54 3.41
N ILE A 173 -6.21 -0.92 4.27
CA ILE A 173 -7.08 -1.59 5.22
C ILE A 173 -8.53 -1.20 4.94
N ASN A 174 -9.31 -2.19 4.50
CA ASN A 174 -10.73 -2.03 4.26
C ASN A 174 -11.49 -2.98 5.19
N PRO A 175 -12.20 -2.49 6.21
CA PRO A 175 -12.87 -3.34 7.20
C PRO A 175 -13.96 -4.24 6.60
N ILE A 176 -14.52 -3.85 5.44
CA ILE A 176 -15.56 -4.62 4.75
C ILE A 176 -14.96 -5.71 3.86
N GLY A 177 -13.75 -5.49 3.33
CA GLY A 177 -13.10 -6.36 2.36
C GLY A 177 -11.80 -6.99 2.85
N VAL A 178 -11.53 -7.02 4.15
CA VAL A 178 -10.27 -7.54 4.69
C VAL A 178 -10.08 -9.00 4.32
N SER A 179 -9.24 -9.24 3.34
CA SER A 179 -8.74 -10.57 3.06
C SER A 179 -7.43 -10.84 3.80
N LYS A 180 -6.46 -9.94 3.71
CA LYS A 180 -5.17 -10.00 4.43
C LYS A 180 -4.55 -8.63 4.41
N VAL A 181 -4.07 -8.15 5.55
CA VAL A 181 -3.15 -7.02 5.63
C VAL A 181 -1.76 -7.59 5.44
N GLN A 182 -1.08 -7.15 4.40
CA GLN A 182 0.31 -7.54 4.10
C GLN A 182 1.14 -6.28 3.92
N ILE A 183 2.30 -6.28 4.55
CA ILE A 183 3.28 -5.20 4.45
C ILE A 183 4.52 -5.76 3.77
N ASP A 184 4.88 -5.17 2.65
CA ASP A 184 6.06 -5.53 1.89
C ASP A 184 7.18 -4.54 2.21
N ILE A 185 8.37 -5.05 2.49
CA ILE A 185 9.55 -4.28 2.90
C ILE A 185 10.65 -4.47 1.86
N ASP A 186 11.06 -3.39 1.21
CA ASP A 186 12.22 -3.39 0.32
C ASP A 186 13.50 -3.17 1.13
N VAL A 187 14.49 -4.05 0.96
CA VAL A 187 15.77 -3.97 1.65
C VAL A 187 16.93 -4.19 0.68
N GLU A 188 18.14 -3.89 1.11
CA GLU A 188 19.35 -4.27 0.39
C GLU A 188 19.36 -5.77 0.09
N TYR A 189 19.70 -6.14 -1.15
CA TYR A 189 19.59 -7.52 -1.63
C TYR A 189 20.36 -8.54 -0.79
N ASP A 190 21.60 -8.22 -0.44
CA ASP A 190 22.50 -9.12 0.26
C ASP A 190 22.22 -9.17 1.77
N GLU A 191 21.53 -8.17 2.32
CA GLU A 191 21.24 -8.02 3.74
C GLU A 191 19.99 -8.77 4.21
N ARG A 192 19.15 -9.24 3.27
CA ARG A 192 17.90 -9.93 3.58
C ARG A 192 18.07 -11.12 4.52
N LEU A 193 19.11 -11.92 4.31
CA LEU A 193 19.38 -13.09 5.16
C LEU A 193 19.75 -12.69 6.59
N ARG A 194 20.45 -11.58 6.78
CA ARG A 194 20.78 -11.07 8.11
C ARG A 194 19.52 -10.68 8.91
N ILE A 195 18.50 -10.14 8.22
CA ILE A 195 17.19 -9.83 8.86
C ILE A 195 16.51 -11.14 9.28
N VAL A 196 16.51 -12.15 8.42
CA VAL A 196 15.96 -13.47 8.75
C VAL A 196 16.68 -14.10 9.95
N ASP A 197 18.00 -14.03 10.00
CA ASP A 197 18.80 -14.56 11.12
C ASP A 197 18.54 -13.77 12.40
N TYR A 198 18.39 -12.44 12.33
CA TYR A 198 17.98 -11.61 13.46
C TYR A 198 16.61 -12.03 14.02
N LEU A 199 15.62 -12.24 13.12
CA LEU A 199 14.29 -12.69 13.53
C LEU A 199 14.33 -14.07 14.20
N LYS A 200 15.12 -15.01 13.68
CA LYS A 200 15.31 -16.33 14.27
C LYS A 200 15.93 -16.27 15.66
N GLN A 201 16.96 -15.44 15.82
CA GLN A 201 17.63 -15.27 17.09
C GLN A 201 16.73 -14.67 18.18
N ASN A 202 15.86 -13.72 17.82
CA ASN A 202 15.02 -13.01 18.77
C ASN A 202 13.68 -13.71 19.06
N TYR A 203 13.13 -14.44 18.08
CA TYR A 203 11.78 -15.02 18.17
C TYR A 203 11.77 -16.55 18.12
N GLY A 204 12.90 -17.21 17.80
CA GLY A 204 13.03 -18.65 17.69
C GLY A 204 12.68 -19.20 16.28
N ASP A 205 13.36 -20.27 15.87
CA ASP A 205 13.13 -20.92 14.57
C ASP A 205 11.74 -21.52 14.40
N ASP A 206 11.12 -21.93 15.49
CA ASP A 206 9.79 -22.52 15.54
C ASP A 206 8.66 -21.50 15.33
N GLN A 207 8.96 -20.22 15.49
CA GLN A 207 8.02 -19.12 15.27
C GLN A 207 8.07 -18.55 13.86
N LEU A 208 9.04 -18.93 13.04
CA LEU A 208 9.29 -18.41 11.71
C LEU A 208 9.09 -19.49 10.67
N ALA A 209 8.29 -19.20 9.65
CA ALA A 209 8.12 -20.06 8.50
C ALA A 209 8.40 -19.28 7.21
N HIS A 210 9.26 -19.82 6.36
CA HIS A 210 9.40 -19.34 5.00
C HIS A 210 8.29 -19.91 4.15
N LEU A 211 7.47 -19.04 3.56
CA LEU A 211 6.48 -19.45 2.58
C LEU A 211 7.14 -19.50 1.20
N ILE A 212 6.96 -20.61 0.51
CA ILE A 212 7.34 -20.75 -0.89
C ILE A 212 6.11 -20.33 -1.70
N ASP A 213 6.21 -19.21 -2.41
CA ASP A 213 5.25 -18.82 -3.41
C ASP A 213 5.66 -19.44 -4.76
N LEU A 214 4.89 -20.40 -5.23
CA LEU A 214 5.18 -21.12 -6.48
C LEU A 214 5.03 -20.23 -7.71
N ASP A 215 4.21 -19.18 -7.63
CA ASP A 215 4.04 -18.21 -8.71
C ASP A 215 5.24 -17.23 -8.80
N LEU A 216 6.07 -17.19 -7.76
CA LEU A 216 7.23 -16.31 -7.63
C LEU A 216 8.58 -17.02 -7.75
N LEU A 217 8.63 -18.23 -8.31
CA LEU A 217 9.89 -18.98 -8.50
C LEU A 217 10.99 -18.20 -9.24
N ALA A 218 10.63 -17.17 -9.99
CA ALA A 218 11.55 -16.26 -10.65
C ALA A 218 11.92 -15.02 -9.82
N GLN A 219 11.25 -14.78 -8.70
CA GLN A 219 11.44 -13.58 -7.89
C GLN A 219 12.20 -13.89 -6.58
N LYS A 220 13.02 -12.94 -6.20
CA LYS A 220 13.98 -13.01 -5.11
C LYS A 220 13.37 -12.54 -3.78
N SER A 221 12.10 -12.83 -3.53
CA SER A 221 11.40 -12.48 -2.30
C SER A 221 11.35 -13.65 -1.34
N ALA A 222 11.35 -13.37 -0.05
CA ALA A 222 11.07 -14.33 0.99
C ALA A 222 9.84 -13.82 1.74
N VAL A 223 8.72 -14.50 1.57
CA VAL A 223 7.55 -14.26 2.38
C VAL A 223 7.78 -14.93 3.73
N ILE A 224 7.72 -14.16 4.80
CA ILE A 224 7.92 -14.64 6.17
C ILE A 224 6.56 -14.65 6.87
N GLN A 225 6.19 -15.80 7.39
CA GLN A 225 5.02 -15.94 8.25
C GLN A 225 5.49 -16.03 9.69
N VAL A 226 5.04 -15.10 10.53
CA VAL A 226 5.24 -15.14 11.96
C VAL A 226 3.95 -15.60 12.62
N GLY A 227 3.98 -16.76 13.26
CA GLY A 227 2.81 -17.35 13.88
C GLY A 227 1.72 -17.81 12.89
N LYS A 228 0.52 -18.11 13.39
CA LYS A 228 -0.60 -18.54 12.54
C LYS A 228 -1.36 -17.34 11.97
N GLY A 229 -0.87 -16.71 10.89
CA GLY A 229 -1.78 -15.89 10.12
C GLY A 229 -1.31 -14.54 9.59
N LEU A 230 -0.28 -13.88 10.11
CA LEU A 230 0.23 -12.64 9.54
C LEU A 230 1.49 -12.91 8.73
N THR A 231 1.52 -12.34 7.55
CA THR A 231 2.65 -12.45 6.63
C THR A 231 3.18 -11.07 6.28
N PHE A 232 4.48 -10.95 6.15
CA PHE A 232 5.13 -9.80 5.54
C PHE A 232 6.20 -10.30 4.57
N ASP A 233 6.53 -9.48 3.58
CA ASP A 233 7.52 -9.84 2.58
C ASP A 233 8.76 -8.98 2.71
N ILE A 234 9.93 -9.61 2.73
CA ILE A 234 11.23 -8.92 2.70
C ILE A 234 11.81 -9.09 1.31
N ILE A 235 11.77 -8.02 0.54
CA ILE A 235 12.17 -8.01 -0.87
C ILE A 235 13.59 -7.44 -0.99
N GLY A 236 14.53 -8.25 -1.42
CA GLY A 236 15.90 -7.82 -1.66
C GLY A 236 16.03 -7.08 -3.00
N LEU A 237 16.41 -5.81 -2.97
CA LEU A 237 16.61 -4.97 -4.16
C LEU A 237 18.07 -4.56 -4.30
N ARG A 238 18.71 -4.93 -5.42
CA ARG A 238 20.09 -4.52 -5.74
C ARG A 238 20.25 -3.01 -5.85
N ILE A 239 19.21 -2.31 -6.31
CA ILE A 239 19.27 -0.85 -6.43
C ILE A 239 19.51 -0.18 -5.07
N LEU A 240 18.96 -0.71 -3.97
CA LEU A 240 19.19 -0.16 -2.64
C LEU A 240 20.63 -0.31 -2.19
N SER A 241 21.28 -1.45 -2.49
CA SER A 241 22.73 -1.65 -2.25
C SER A 241 23.56 -0.65 -3.05
N ILE A 242 23.20 -0.40 -4.33
CA ILE A 242 23.88 0.59 -5.19
C ILE A 242 23.68 2.01 -4.63
N MET A 243 22.47 2.37 -4.24
CA MET A 243 22.17 3.69 -3.66
C MET A 243 22.96 3.93 -2.37
N LYS A 244 23.01 2.95 -1.48
CA LYS A 244 23.81 3.03 -0.25
C LYS A 244 25.30 3.27 -0.55
N GLU A 245 25.86 2.54 -1.50
CA GLU A 245 27.26 2.72 -1.88
C GLU A 245 27.50 4.09 -2.52
N CYS A 246 26.58 4.58 -3.35
CA CYS A 246 26.63 5.94 -3.87
C CYS A 246 26.61 6.99 -2.75
N LEU A 247 25.73 6.83 -1.76
CA LEU A 247 25.64 7.75 -0.61
C LEU A 247 26.93 7.75 0.21
N LYS A 248 27.55 6.60 0.46
CA LYS A 248 28.86 6.49 1.11
C LYS A 248 29.95 7.23 0.34
N ASN A 249 29.98 7.07 -0.99
CA ASN A 249 30.94 7.75 -1.84
C ASN A 249 30.72 9.26 -1.83
N ILE A 250 29.48 9.74 -1.81
CA ILE A 250 29.13 11.14 -1.68
C ILE A 250 29.59 11.67 -0.31
N GLU A 251 29.30 10.95 0.76
CA GLU A 251 29.68 11.33 2.11
C GLU A 251 31.20 11.46 2.27
N HIS A 252 31.93 10.48 1.76
CA HIS A 252 33.39 10.49 1.78
C HIS A 252 33.97 11.70 1.03
N LYS A 253 33.36 12.10 -0.08
CA LYS A 253 33.86 13.18 -0.95
C LYS A 253 33.37 14.56 -0.56
N TYR A 254 32.14 14.69 -0.10
CA TYR A 254 31.45 15.96 0.05
C TYR A 254 30.91 16.21 1.47
N GLY A 255 30.95 15.22 2.35
CA GLY A 255 30.48 15.30 3.73
C GLY A 255 28.98 15.00 3.92
N SER A 256 28.56 14.89 5.17
CA SER A 256 27.23 14.43 5.58
C SER A 256 26.08 15.36 5.15
N GLU A 257 26.30 16.66 5.08
CA GLU A 257 25.25 17.61 4.68
C GLU A 257 24.78 17.41 3.23
N ILE A 258 25.75 17.18 2.32
CA ILE A 258 25.42 16.90 0.90
C ILE A 258 24.81 15.51 0.77
N THR A 259 25.22 14.55 1.57
CA THR A 259 24.62 13.21 1.61
C THR A 259 23.16 13.27 2.02
N LYS A 260 22.80 14.04 3.05
CA LYS A 260 21.40 14.26 3.44
C LYS A 260 20.57 14.88 2.33
N SER A 261 21.14 15.86 1.61
CA SER A 261 20.48 16.47 0.45
C SER A 261 20.30 15.46 -0.70
N ALA A 262 21.28 14.59 -0.93
CA ALA A 262 21.21 13.54 -1.96
C ALA A 262 20.16 12.47 -1.67
N MET A 263 19.79 12.26 -0.41
CA MET A 263 18.67 11.37 -0.03
C MET A 263 17.29 11.94 -0.38
N ASN A 264 17.19 13.27 -0.51
CA ASN A 264 15.97 13.98 -0.89
C ASN A 264 16.21 14.83 -2.15
N PRO A 265 16.44 14.21 -3.32
CA PRO A 265 16.74 14.95 -4.54
C PRO A 265 15.54 15.79 -4.99
N PRO A 266 15.78 16.93 -5.66
CA PRO A 266 14.73 17.72 -6.27
C PRO A 266 14.00 16.87 -7.33
N LYS A 267 12.67 17.00 -7.38
CA LYS A 267 11.82 16.22 -8.32
C LYS A 267 11.62 16.94 -9.66
N ASP A 268 12.25 18.09 -9.86
CA ASP A 268 12.08 18.99 -11.00
C ASP A 268 13.41 19.34 -11.70
N ASP A 269 14.48 18.56 -11.46
CA ASP A 269 15.77 18.80 -12.09
C ASP A 269 15.74 18.54 -13.61
N PRO A 270 15.99 19.59 -14.43
CA PRO A 270 15.90 19.45 -15.89
C PRO A 270 16.94 18.51 -16.49
N GLN A 271 18.11 18.35 -15.86
CA GLN A 271 19.15 17.47 -16.37
C GLN A 271 18.74 16.00 -16.18
N THR A 272 18.11 15.69 -15.06
CA THR A 272 17.52 14.38 -14.79
C THR A 272 16.41 14.05 -15.80
N PHE A 273 15.50 14.99 -16.09
CA PHE A 273 14.47 14.77 -17.13
C PHE A 273 15.07 14.55 -18.50
N ARG A 274 16.13 15.29 -18.87
CA ARG A 274 16.82 15.06 -20.14
C ARG A 274 17.38 13.63 -20.24
N LEU A 275 17.95 13.09 -19.17
CA LEU A 275 18.42 11.70 -19.11
C LEU A 275 17.28 10.71 -19.42
N PHE A 276 16.08 10.93 -18.85
CA PHE A 276 14.90 10.11 -19.15
C PHE A 276 14.42 10.31 -20.59
N GLN A 277 14.35 11.54 -21.09
CA GLN A 277 13.92 11.87 -22.47
C GLN A 277 14.84 11.25 -23.54
N GLU A 278 16.14 11.26 -23.30
CA GLU A 278 17.15 10.64 -24.14
C GLU A 278 17.23 9.11 -23.93
N ALA A 279 16.52 8.60 -22.92
CA ALA A 279 16.52 7.20 -22.50
C ALA A 279 17.91 6.65 -22.15
N HIS A 280 18.75 7.47 -21.54
CA HIS A 280 20.04 7.07 -20.97
C HIS A 280 19.85 6.45 -19.59
N THR A 281 18.95 5.47 -19.48
CA THR A 281 18.42 4.94 -18.23
C THR A 281 18.92 3.53 -17.91
N PHE A 282 20.08 3.12 -18.42
CA PHE A 282 20.72 1.89 -17.99
C PHE A 282 21.08 1.96 -16.50
N GLY A 283 20.68 0.94 -15.74
CA GLY A 283 20.85 0.89 -14.30
C GLY A 283 19.83 1.70 -13.51
N VAL A 284 18.89 2.37 -14.16
CA VAL A 284 17.76 3.03 -13.51
C VAL A 284 16.63 2.03 -13.32
N PHE A 285 16.35 1.69 -12.06
CA PHE A 285 15.36 0.69 -11.71
C PHE A 285 14.00 0.98 -12.35
N TYR A 286 13.36 -0.02 -12.93
CA TYR A 286 12.14 0.02 -13.76
C TYR A 286 12.26 0.75 -15.12
N PHE A 287 13.31 1.53 -15.41
CA PHE A 287 13.41 2.33 -16.63
C PHE A 287 14.51 1.87 -17.60
N GLU A 288 15.13 0.71 -17.34
CA GLU A 288 16.29 0.23 -18.10
C GLU A 288 15.97 -0.70 -19.29
N SER A 289 14.76 -1.31 -19.33
CA SER A 289 14.41 -2.22 -20.44
C SER A 289 14.31 -1.48 -21.78
N ASP A 290 14.65 -2.16 -22.88
CA ASP A 290 14.61 -1.55 -24.21
C ASP A 290 13.22 -1.02 -24.57
N GLU A 291 12.17 -1.72 -24.15
CA GLU A 291 10.80 -1.31 -24.40
C GLU A 291 10.43 -0.08 -23.57
N MET A 292 10.75 -0.03 -22.28
CA MET A 292 10.54 1.14 -21.44
C MET A 292 11.31 2.35 -21.98
N ARG A 293 12.56 2.16 -22.41
CA ARG A 293 13.38 3.21 -23.03
C ARG A 293 12.77 3.74 -24.34
N ARG A 294 12.08 2.89 -25.11
CA ARG A 294 11.32 3.33 -26.29
C ARG A 294 10.14 4.22 -25.88
N TYR A 295 9.38 3.84 -24.82
CA TYR A 295 8.28 4.66 -24.33
C TYR A 295 8.76 6.00 -23.74
N LEU A 296 9.90 6.04 -23.03
CA LEU A 296 10.50 7.29 -22.56
C LEU A 296 10.78 8.27 -23.70
N LYS A 297 11.35 7.78 -24.83
CA LYS A 297 11.62 8.61 -26.01
C LYS A 297 10.36 9.16 -26.67
N ILE A 298 9.25 8.43 -26.62
CA ILE A 298 7.97 8.86 -27.21
C ILE A 298 7.25 9.81 -26.24
N LEU A 299 7.20 9.48 -24.95
CA LEU A 299 6.53 10.28 -23.93
C LEU A 299 7.25 11.60 -23.68
N GLN A 300 8.58 11.63 -23.70
CA GLN A 300 9.38 12.82 -23.38
C GLN A 300 8.98 13.39 -22.01
N PRO A 301 9.15 12.65 -20.90
CA PRO A 301 8.65 13.07 -19.60
C PRO A 301 9.30 14.39 -19.16
N SER A 302 8.48 15.27 -18.60
CA SER A 302 8.86 16.60 -18.12
C SER A 302 8.52 16.83 -16.65
N THR A 303 7.76 15.92 -16.04
CA THR A 303 7.39 15.94 -14.63
C THR A 303 7.61 14.57 -13.98
N PHE A 304 7.71 14.56 -12.66
CA PHE A 304 7.87 13.32 -11.90
C PHE A 304 6.60 12.46 -11.97
N GLU A 305 5.43 13.11 -12.01
CA GLU A 305 4.12 12.47 -12.13
C GLU A 305 4.00 11.68 -13.46
N GLU A 306 4.57 12.19 -14.53
CA GLU A 306 4.61 11.49 -15.83
C GLU A 306 5.50 10.23 -15.79
N LEU A 307 6.58 10.24 -15.01
CA LEU A 307 7.39 9.04 -14.77
C LEU A 307 6.62 8.00 -13.95
N ILE A 308 5.89 8.44 -12.91
CA ILE A 308 5.00 7.57 -12.13
C ILE A 308 3.91 6.97 -13.03
N ALA A 309 3.27 7.80 -13.86
CA ALA A 309 2.24 7.37 -14.79
C ALA A 309 2.77 6.34 -15.79
N LEU A 310 3.92 6.59 -16.41
CA LEU A 310 4.53 5.66 -17.35
C LEU A 310 4.86 4.31 -16.68
N ASN A 311 5.48 4.34 -15.49
CA ASN A 311 5.77 3.12 -14.74
C ASN A 311 4.51 2.35 -14.34
N THR A 312 3.43 3.06 -14.05
CA THR A 312 2.12 2.44 -13.75
C THR A 312 1.51 1.81 -14.99
N MET A 313 1.53 2.50 -16.13
CA MET A 313 0.96 2.00 -17.39
C MET A 313 1.80 0.88 -18.02
N TYR A 314 3.09 0.79 -17.72
CA TYR A 314 3.97 -0.28 -18.23
C TYR A 314 3.67 -1.61 -17.53
N ARG A 315 2.44 -2.07 -17.67
CA ARG A 315 1.93 -3.36 -17.19
C ARG A 315 1.02 -3.97 -18.24
N PRO A 316 1.03 -5.29 -18.45
CA PRO A 316 0.28 -5.95 -19.53
C PRO A 316 -1.19 -5.55 -19.65
N ARG A 317 -1.84 -5.17 -18.53
CA ARG A 317 -3.27 -4.85 -18.50
C ARG A 317 -3.64 -3.46 -18.99
N ILE A 318 -2.72 -2.51 -18.88
CA ILE A 318 -2.98 -1.09 -19.16
C ILE A 318 -1.92 -0.46 -20.07
N ILE A 319 -1.02 -1.28 -20.64
CA ILE A 319 0.05 -0.81 -21.53
C ILE A 319 -0.50 -0.10 -22.77
N ASP A 320 -1.67 -0.50 -23.23
CA ASP A 320 -2.35 0.12 -24.38
C ASP A 320 -2.77 1.57 -24.13
N CYS A 321 -2.85 1.98 -22.85
CA CYS A 321 -3.17 3.36 -22.47
C CYS A 321 -2.01 4.33 -22.78
N ILE A 322 -0.77 3.85 -22.92
CA ILE A 322 0.43 4.69 -23.09
C ILE A 322 0.33 5.55 -24.38
N ASP A 323 -0.19 4.98 -25.47
CA ASP A 323 -0.31 5.69 -26.73
C ASP A 323 -1.28 6.88 -26.62
N GLY A 324 -2.50 6.65 -26.10
CA GLY A 324 -3.48 7.71 -25.90
C GLY A 324 -3.01 8.77 -24.90
N TYR A 325 -2.42 8.35 -23.78
CA TYR A 325 -1.82 9.24 -22.79
C TYR A 325 -0.76 10.14 -23.41
N THR A 326 0.14 9.57 -24.20
CA THR A 326 1.23 10.29 -24.86
C THR A 326 0.72 11.29 -25.92
N LYS A 327 -0.26 10.88 -26.76
CA LYS A 327 -0.89 11.76 -27.74
C LYS A 327 -1.57 12.96 -27.09
N ARG A 328 -2.28 12.76 -26.01
CA ARG A 328 -2.96 13.83 -25.25
C ARG A 328 -1.97 14.76 -24.57
N LYS A 329 -0.91 14.24 -24.01
CA LYS A 329 0.20 15.05 -23.47
C LYS A 329 0.77 16.00 -24.55
N HIS A 330 1.01 15.49 -25.74
CA HIS A 330 1.59 16.28 -26.86
C HIS A 330 0.58 17.12 -27.62
N GLY A 331 -0.71 17.13 -27.21
CA GLY A 331 -1.76 17.89 -27.88
C GLY A 331 -2.17 17.33 -29.25
N LEU A 332 -1.79 16.08 -29.55
CA LEU A 332 -2.15 15.38 -30.79
C LEU A 332 -3.56 14.78 -30.69
N GLU A 333 -4.09 14.62 -29.52
CA GLU A 333 -5.45 14.18 -29.21
C GLU A 333 -6.04 15.10 -28.14
N ALA A 334 -7.32 15.47 -28.28
CA ALA A 334 -7.99 16.29 -27.28
C ALA A 334 -8.21 15.52 -25.97
N ILE A 335 -8.00 16.20 -24.85
CA ILE A 335 -8.38 15.65 -23.55
C ILE A 335 -9.89 15.81 -23.40
N THR A 336 -10.60 14.71 -23.24
CA THR A 336 -12.05 14.67 -23.06
C THR A 336 -12.40 13.93 -21.79
N TYR A 337 -13.50 14.33 -21.16
CA TYR A 337 -14.05 13.69 -19.97
C TYR A 337 -15.51 13.33 -20.26
N ASP A 338 -15.92 12.10 -19.92
CA ASP A 338 -17.31 11.67 -20.08
C ASP A 338 -18.28 12.46 -19.19
N HIS A 339 -17.78 12.98 -18.08
CA HIS A 339 -18.50 13.87 -17.19
C HIS A 339 -17.56 14.97 -16.65
N PRO A 340 -18.03 16.24 -16.52
CA PRO A 340 -17.16 17.36 -16.06
C PRO A 340 -16.50 17.12 -14.70
N MET A 341 -17.14 16.38 -13.79
CA MET A 341 -16.58 16.05 -12.46
C MET A 341 -15.32 15.19 -12.55
N MET A 342 -15.11 14.48 -13.67
CA MET A 342 -13.93 13.63 -13.85
C MET A 342 -12.66 14.44 -14.04
N GLU A 343 -12.74 15.68 -14.52
CA GLU A 343 -11.57 16.54 -14.72
C GLU A 343 -10.77 16.71 -13.45
N LYS A 344 -11.42 16.91 -12.31
CA LYS A 344 -10.79 17.07 -10.99
C LYS A 344 -9.79 15.96 -10.67
N TYR A 345 -10.09 14.72 -11.07
CA TYR A 345 -9.30 13.54 -10.74
C TYR A 345 -8.42 13.03 -11.88
N LEU A 346 -8.75 13.38 -13.13
CA LEU A 346 -8.06 12.84 -14.30
C LEU A 346 -7.20 13.87 -15.05
N LYS A 347 -7.21 15.13 -14.62
CA LYS A 347 -6.43 16.20 -15.28
C LYS A 347 -4.93 15.88 -15.33
N GLU A 348 -4.38 15.41 -14.21
CA GLU A 348 -2.96 15.03 -14.09
C GLU A 348 -2.57 13.87 -15.02
N THR A 349 -3.53 13.00 -15.33
CA THR A 349 -3.33 11.84 -16.19
C THR A 349 -3.93 12.02 -17.59
N TYR A 350 -4.09 13.26 -18.05
CA TYR A 350 -4.60 13.62 -19.37
C TYR A 350 -5.92 12.93 -19.73
N GLY A 351 -6.82 12.78 -18.74
CA GLY A 351 -8.13 12.15 -18.91
C GLY A 351 -8.12 10.62 -18.93
N VAL A 352 -7.01 9.98 -18.59
CA VAL A 352 -6.88 8.51 -18.53
C VAL A 352 -6.96 8.01 -17.11
N ILE A 353 -7.79 7.01 -16.83
CA ILE A 353 -7.83 6.34 -15.53
C ILE A 353 -6.70 5.31 -15.49
N ILE A 354 -5.67 5.57 -14.68
CA ILE A 354 -4.50 4.68 -14.54
C ILE A 354 -4.27 4.25 -13.08
N TYR A 355 -4.75 5.02 -12.10
CA TYR A 355 -4.61 4.71 -10.68
C TYR A 355 -5.91 4.16 -10.08
N GLN A 356 -5.78 3.23 -9.15
CA GLN A 356 -6.95 2.70 -8.42
C GLN A 356 -7.64 3.80 -7.60
N GLU A 357 -6.87 4.71 -7.04
CA GLU A 357 -7.36 5.86 -6.28
C GLU A 357 -8.27 6.76 -7.13
N GLN A 358 -7.93 6.97 -8.42
CA GLN A 358 -8.81 7.72 -9.32
C GLN A 358 -10.18 7.05 -9.47
N LEU A 359 -10.20 5.74 -9.64
CA LEU A 359 -11.45 4.98 -9.73
C LEU A 359 -12.25 5.02 -8.43
N MET A 360 -11.56 4.90 -7.30
CA MET A 360 -12.18 5.00 -5.97
C MET A 360 -12.82 6.38 -5.77
N LEU A 361 -12.06 7.46 -6.01
CA LEU A 361 -12.55 8.83 -5.84
C LEU A 361 -13.69 9.16 -6.81
N LEU A 362 -13.62 8.71 -8.06
CA LEU A 362 -14.71 8.89 -9.04
C LEU A 362 -15.98 8.16 -8.62
N SER A 363 -15.88 6.96 -8.09
CA SER A 363 -17.05 6.21 -7.62
C SER A 363 -17.69 6.85 -6.38
N GLN A 364 -16.90 7.46 -5.51
CA GLN A 364 -17.40 8.23 -4.38
C GLN A 364 -18.14 9.50 -4.85
N GLU A 365 -17.52 10.27 -5.75
CA GLU A 365 -18.06 11.54 -6.23
C GLU A 365 -19.29 11.38 -7.12
N ILE A 366 -19.29 10.40 -8.05
CA ILE A 366 -20.36 10.25 -9.05
C ILE A 366 -21.48 9.34 -8.55
N ALA A 367 -21.13 8.29 -7.82
CA ALA A 367 -22.07 7.23 -7.42
C ALA A 367 -22.36 7.20 -5.91
N ASN A 368 -21.83 8.16 -5.12
CA ASN A 368 -21.96 8.24 -3.67
C ASN A 368 -21.58 6.93 -2.95
N PHE A 369 -20.54 6.23 -3.45
CA PHE A 369 -20.01 5.07 -2.77
C PHE A 369 -19.27 5.51 -1.50
N THR A 370 -19.32 4.68 -0.47
CA THR A 370 -18.42 4.88 0.68
C THR A 370 -16.97 4.58 0.27
N PRO A 371 -15.96 5.07 1.02
CA PRO A 371 -14.56 4.75 0.74
C PRO A 371 -14.31 3.24 0.64
N GLU A 372 -14.92 2.45 1.50
CA GLU A 372 -14.79 0.99 1.53
C GLU A 372 -15.46 0.32 0.32
N GLU A 373 -16.64 0.79 -0.07
CA GLU A 373 -17.35 0.30 -1.27
C GLU A 373 -16.56 0.63 -2.54
N SER A 374 -15.91 1.80 -2.57
CA SER A 374 -15.10 2.24 -3.70
C SER A 374 -13.84 1.38 -3.88
N ASP A 375 -13.18 0.95 -2.81
CA ASP A 375 -12.06 0.00 -2.87
C ASP A 375 -12.50 -1.35 -3.41
N LEU A 376 -13.64 -1.85 -2.96
CA LEU A 376 -14.17 -3.11 -3.47
C LEU A 376 -14.51 -3.06 -4.96
N LEU A 377 -15.06 -1.95 -5.43
CA LEU A 377 -15.31 -1.74 -6.86
C LEU A 377 -13.99 -1.72 -7.65
N ALA A 378 -13.00 -0.98 -7.16
CA ALA A 378 -11.68 -0.91 -7.79
C ALA A 378 -11.01 -2.28 -7.88
N ARG A 379 -11.05 -3.06 -6.81
CA ARG A 379 -10.55 -4.45 -6.79
C ARG A 379 -11.31 -5.34 -7.76
N ALA A 380 -12.64 -5.26 -7.80
CA ALA A 380 -13.45 -6.06 -8.71
C ALA A 380 -13.12 -5.79 -10.18
N ILE A 381 -12.97 -4.51 -10.57
CA ILE A 381 -12.58 -4.12 -11.92
C ILE A 381 -11.16 -4.62 -12.26
N CYS A 382 -10.22 -4.50 -11.33
CA CYS A 382 -8.87 -5.00 -11.54
C CYS A 382 -8.79 -6.52 -11.67
N HIS A 383 -9.65 -7.28 -10.98
CA HIS A 383 -9.68 -8.75 -11.06
C HIS A 383 -10.48 -9.28 -12.25
N GLN A 384 -11.60 -8.64 -12.65
CA GLN A 384 -12.42 -9.11 -13.77
C GLN A 384 -11.71 -9.06 -15.12
N ARG A 385 -10.74 -8.19 -15.32
CA ARG A 385 -9.91 -8.19 -16.52
C ARG A 385 -9.00 -9.42 -16.66
N LEU A 386 -8.81 -10.19 -15.57
CA LEU A 386 -8.09 -11.48 -15.62
C LEU A 386 -8.92 -12.62 -16.17
N THR A 387 -10.25 -12.58 -16.01
CA THR A 387 -11.15 -13.68 -16.41
C THR A 387 -11.69 -13.53 -17.85
N GLN A 388 -11.44 -12.40 -18.51
CA GLN A 388 -11.84 -12.17 -19.91
C GLN A 388 -10.71 -12.45 -20.92
N SER A 389 -9.50 -12.73 -20.45
CA SER A 389 -8.33 -13.06 -21.27
C SER A 389 -7.96 -14.57 -21.23
N GLU A 390 -8.73 -15.39 -20.57
CA GLU A 390 -8.77 -16.84 -20.68
C GLU A 390 -10.07 -17.29 -21.40
#